data_29423147d92664548d7a7b25b143ca3b
#
_entry.id   29423147d92664548d7a7b25b143ca3b
#
_cell.length_a   1.000
_cell.length_b   1.000
_cell.length_c   1.000
_cell.angle_alpha   90.00
_cell.angle_beta   90.00
_cell.angle_gamma   90.00
#
_symmetry.space_group_name_H-M   'P 1'
#
loop_
_entity.id
_entity.type
_entity.pdbx_description
1 polymer ?
#
loop_
_entity_poly.entity_id
_entity_poly.type
_entity_poly.pdbx_seq_one_letter_code
_entity_poly.pdbx_strand_id
1 'polypeptide(L)'
;MGKTWVYCGPITYGQRAKIALNMTQSLILESYLEGVVFARKLGVPLQAIVDVMENSGAKCGVGSFKLSYIRKGDFEPHFRLNLMHKDLKFADREMKKLGLSLPLAKEILSVFGEAMDRGHEDIATIAKTLEKKYGTELRD
;
A
#
# COMPACT_ATOMS: atom_id res chain seq x y z
N MET A 1 17.72 1.09 -10.70
CA MET A 1 17.84 2.53 -10.96
C MET A 1 16.70 2.98 -11.87
N GLY A 2 16.06 4.15 -11.58
CA GLY A 2 14.98 4.68 -12.42
C GLY A 2 15.47 5.03 -13.83
N LYS A 3 14.61 4.84 -14.82
CA LYS A 3 14.93 5.13 -16.23
C LYS A 3 14.78 6.62 -16.58
N THR A 4 14.20 7.41 -15.68
CA THR A 4 13.86 8.81 -15.93
C THR A 4 14.22 9.68 -14.74
N TRP A 5 14.78 10.84 -15.01
CA TRP A 5 15.05 11.86 -14.01
C TRP A 5 13.95 12.91 -14.04
N VAL A 6 13.40 13.24 -12.88
CA VAL A 6 12.38 14.28 -12.72
C VAL A 6 12.93 15.36 -11.80
N TYR A 7 13.01 16.58 -12.30
CA TYR A 7 13.35 17.75 -11.48
C TYR A 7 12.11 18.19 -10.68
N CYS A 8 12.18 18.06 -9.38
CA CYS A 8 11.05 18.40 -8.47
C CYS A 8 11.09 19.83 -7.95
N GLY A 9 12.12 20.62 -8.27
CA GLY A 9 12.32 21.97 -7.73
C GLY A 9 13.59 22.10 -6.89
N PRO A 10 13.73 23.20 -6.12
CA PRO A 10 14.89 23.46 -5.26
C PRO A 10 15.18 22.34 -4.25
N ILE A 11 16.29 22.48 -3.51
CA ILE A 11 16.70 21.55 -2.44
C ILE A 11 15.51 21.25 -1.53
N THR A 12 15.33 19.99 -1.12
CA THR A 12 14.26 19.40 -0.33
C THR A 12 12.98 19.00 -1.09
N TYR A 13 12.69 19.55 -2.28
CA TYR A 13 11.45 19.25 -3.01
C TYR A 13 11.37 17.78 -3.46
N GLY A 14 12.48 17.17 -3.84
CA GLY A 14 12.52 15.74 -4.14
C GLY A 14 12.10 14.87 -2.96
N GLN A 15 12.53 15.24 -1.73
CA GLN A 15 12.13 14.53 -0.51
C GLN A 15 10.63 14.73 -0.21
N ARG A 16 10.10 15.94 -0.42
CA ARG A 16 8.67 16.22 -0.28
C ARG A 16 7.83 15.42 -1.28
N ALA A 17 8.27 15.37 -2.55
CA ALA A 17 7.64 14.56 -3.59
C ALA A 17 7.66 13.07 -3.23
N LYS A 18 8.77 12.56 -2.69
CA LYS A 18 8.89 11.18 -2.22
C LYS A 18 7.87 10.84 -1.13
N ILE A 19 7.67 11.71 -0.14
CA ILE A 19 6.70 11.49 0.94
C ILE A 19 5.27 11.43 0.38
N ALA A 20 4.91 12.36 -0.51
CA ALA A 20 3.62 12.34 -1.20
C ALA A 20 3.43 11.06 -2.01
N LEU A 21 4.48 10.62 -2.76
CA LEU A 21 4.46 9.37 -3.51
C LEU A 21 4.24 8.15 -2.59
N ASN A 22 4.98 8.05 -1.48
CA ASN A 22 4.86 6.92 -0.56
C ASN A 22 3.48 6.85 0.08
N MET A 23 2.90 7.99 0.46
CA MET A 23 1.51 8.06 0.92
C MET A 23 0.55 7.55 -0.17
N THR A 24 0.69 8.02 -1.40
CA THR A 24 -0.16 7.59 -2.53
C THR A 24 -0.02 6.09 -2.80
N GLN A 25 1.21 5.55 -2.82
CA GLN A 25 1.43 4.12 -3.03
C GLN A 25 0.80 3.26 -1.94
N SER A 26 0.86 3.71 -0.67
CA SER A 26 0.22 3.01 0.45
C SER A 26 -1.30 2.95 0.29
N LEU A 27 -1.92 4.08 -0.09
CA LEU A 27 -3.36 4.16 -0.36
C LEU A 27 -3.79 3.27 -1.53
N ILE A 28 -3.02 3.28 -2.62
CA ILE A 28 -3.31 2.43 -3.79
C ILE A 28 -3.22 0.95 -3.39
N LEU A 29 -2.17 0.56 -2.66
CA LEU A 29 -2.01 -0.83 -2.23
C LEU A 29 -3.18 -1.28 -1.36
N GLU A 30 -3.55 -0.50 -0.36
CA GLU A 30 -4.65 -0.86 0.55
C GLU A 30 -5.98 -0.95 -0.20
N SER A 31 -6.32 0.06 -1.02
CA SER A 31 -7.58 0.03 -1.78
C SER A 31 -7.65 -1.17 -2.73
N TYR A 32 -6.51 -1.57 -3.32
CA TYR A 32 -6.42 -2.74 -4.18
C TYR A 32 -6.69 -4.03 -3.39
N LEU A 33 -6.08 -4.18 -2.22
CA LEU A 33 -6.25 -5.35 -1.36
C LEU A 33 -7.66 -5.43 -0.76
N GLU A 34 -8.24 -4.32 -0.32
CA GLU A 34 -9.64 -4.28 0.15
C GLU A 34 -10.61 -4.70 -0.95
N GLY A 35 -10.39 -4.25 -2.19
CA GLY A 35 -11.19 -4.67 -3.34
C GLY A 35 -11.12 -6.19 -3.58
N VAL A 36 -9.93 -6.78 -3.47
CA VAL A 36 -9.75 -8.23 -3.57
C VAL A 36 -10.45 -8.96 -2.42
N VAL A 37 -10.27 -8.50 -1.17
CA VAL A 37 -10.97 -9.08 0.01
C VAL A 37 -12.48 -9.03 -0.19
N PHE A 38 -13.03 -7.90 -0.61
CA PHE A 38 -14.45 -7.73 -0.84
C PHE A 38 -14.98 -8.70 -1.89
N ALA A 39 -14.30 -8.82 -3.04
CA ALA A 39 -14.68 -9.78 -4.09
C ALA A 39 -14.63 -11.23 -3.57
N ARG A 40 -13.60 -11.58 -2.79
CA ARG A 40 -13.48 -12.90 -2.17
C ARG A 40 -14.66 -13.19 -1.21
N LYS A 41 -15.08 -12.21 -0.42
CA LYS A 41 -16.25 -12.33 0.48
C LYS A 41 -17.57 -12.46 -0.29
N LEU A 42 -17.65 -11.94 -1.50
CA LEU A 42 -18.77 -12.16 -2.43
C LEU A 42 -18.72 -13.53 -3.13
N GLY A 43 -17.70 -14.35 -2.86
CA GLY A 43 -17.56 -15.68 -3.44
C GLY A 43 -16.80 -15.72 -4.77
N VAL A 44 -16.23 -14.59 -5.24
CA VAL A 44 -15.43 -14.55 -6.47
C VAL A 44 -14.10 -15.28 -6.24
N PRO A 45 -13.71 -16.23 -7.11
CA PRO A 45 -12.40 -16.87 -7.02
C PRO A 45 -11.25 -15.87 -7.09
N LEU A 46 -10.15 -16.12 -6.34
CA LEU A 46 -9.00 -15.20 -6.29
C LEU A 46 -8.44 -14.90 -7.68
N GLN A 47 -8.23 -15.93 -8.50
CA GLN A 47 -7.71 -15.73 -9.86
C GLN A 47 -8.65 -14.86 -10.70
N ALA A 48 -9.97 -15.05 -10.60
CA ALA A 48 -10.93 -14.29 -11.39
C ALA A 48 -10.90 -12.78 -11.04
N ILE A 49 -10.84 -12.41 -9.75
CA ILE A 49 -10.74 -10.99 -9.39
C ILE A 49 -9.40 -10.40 -9.79
N VAL A 50 -8.30 -11.16 -9.70
CA VAL A 50 -6.99 -10.72 -10.19
C VAL A 50 -7.06 -10.42 -11.68
N ASP A 51 -7.61 -11.33 -12.49
CA ASP A 51 -7.74 -11.14 -13.94
C ASP A 51 -8.60 -9.91 -14.29
N VAL A 52 -9.70 -9.70 -13.55
CA VAL A 52 -10.55 -8.52 -13.72
C VAL A 52 -9.74 -7.24 -13.42
N MET A 53 -9.02 -7.19 -12.31
CA MET A 53 -8.23 -6.02 -11.95
C MET A 53 -7.11 -5.73 -12.96
N GLU A 54 -6.40 -6.78 -13.41
CA GLU A 54 -5.31 -6.63 -14.38
C GLU A 54 -5.77 -6.17 -15.77
N ASN A 55 -7.03 -6.40 -16.12
CA ASN A 55 -7.61 -6.03 -17.41
C ASN A 55 -8.61 -4.87 -17.34
N SER A 56 -8.58 -4.09 -16.25
CA SER A 56 -9.49 -2.97 -16.02
C SER A 56 -8.75 -1.66 -15.73
N GLY A 57 -9.50 -0.57 -15.58
CA GLY A 57 -8.96 0.72 -15.13
C GLY A 57 -8.42 0.71 -13.68
N ALA A 58 -8.66 -0.36 -12.91
CA ALA A 58 -8.10 -0.54 -11.57
C ALA A 58 -6.65 -1.08 -11.60
N LYS A 59 -6.14 -1.49 -12.77
CA LYS A 59 -4.76 -1.95 -12.90
C LYS A 59 -3.78 -0.90 -12.39
N CYS A 60 -2.91 -1.30 -11.47
CA CYS A 60 -1.92 -0.41 -10.90
C CYS A 60 -0.61 -1.13 -10.61
N GLY A 61 0.53 -0.44 -10.82
CA GLY A 61 1.85 -1.06 -10.70
C GLY A 61 2.12 -1.62 -9.31
N VAL A 62 1.82 -0.87 -8.24
CA VAL A 62 2.09 -1.32 -6.87
C VAL A 62 1.13 -2.45 -6.44
N GLY A 63 -0.16 -2.38 -6.78
CA GLY A 63 -1.14 -3.40 -6.44
C GLY A 63 -0.81 -4.74 -7.10
N SER A 64 -0.65 -4.75 -8.43
CA SER A 64 -0.30 -5.94 -9.21
C SER A 64 1.02 -6.56 -8.73
N PHE A 65 2.06 -5.72 -8.54
CA PHE A 65 3.38 -6.19 -8.09
C PHE A 65 3.28 -6.83 -6.70
N LYS A 66 2.68 -6.15 -5.72
CA LYS A 66 2.60 -6.66 -4.35
C LYS A 66 1.68 -7.87 -4.23
N LEU A 67 0.53 -7.89 -4.92
CA LEU A 67 -0.36 -9.05 -4.90
C LEU A 67 0.32 -10.31 -5.44
N SER A 68 1.21 -10.19 -6.42
CA SER A 68 1.96 -11.35 -6.95
C SER A 68 2.87 -12.02 -5.90
N TYR A 69 3.39 -11.25 -4.95
CA TYR A 69 4.19 -11.76 -3.82
C TYR A 69 3.28 -12.28 -2.69
N ILE A 70 2.21 -11.56 -2.36
CA ILE A 70 1.22 -11.98 -1.36
C ILE A 70 0.67 -13.37 -1.70
N ARG A 71 0.29 -13.60 -2.95
CA ARG A 71 -0.22 -14.90 -3.41
C ARG A 71 0.76 -16.05 -3.18
N LYS A 72 2.05 -15.80 -3.27
CA LYS A 72 3.12 -16.78 -3.01
C LYS A 72 3.48 -16.91 -1.54
N GLY A 73 2.91 -16.07 -0.66
CA GLY A 73 3.31 -15.99 0.74
C GLY A 73 4.71 -15.39 0.93
N ASP A 74 5.23 -14.65 -0.06
CA ASP A 74 6.54 -14.02 -0.01
C ASP A 74 6.43 -12.58 0.51
N PHE A 75 7.00 -12.35 1.68
CA PHE A 75 7.00 -11.05 2.37
C PHE A 75 8.42 -10.54 2.63
N GLU A 76 9.41 -11.06 1.88
CA GLU A 76 10.76 -10.51 1.89
C GLU A 76 10.76 -9.03 1.45
N PRO A 77 11.45 -8.14 2.19
CA PRO A 77 11.26 -6.71 2.00
C PRO A 77 11.93 -6.16 0.73
N HIS A 78 11.15 -5.74 -0.24
CA HIS A 78 11.56 -4.75 -1.24
C HIS A 78 11.49 -3.34 -0.65
N PHE A 79 10.50 -3.10 0.22
CA PHE A 79 10.36 -1.90 1.02
C PHE A 79 9.71 -2.24 2.36
N ARG A 80 10.46 -2.07 3.46
CA ARG A 80 10.01 -2.46 4.79
C ARG A 80 8.83 -1.64 5.27
N LEU A 81 7.87 -2.32 5.92
CA LEU A 81 6.67 -1.71 6.49
C LEU A 81 7.01 -0.57 7.49
N ASN A 82 7.99 -0.79 8.38
CA ASN A 82 8.36 0.23 9.37
C ASN A 82 8.91 1.52 8.73
N LEU A 83 9.57 1.43 7.58
CA LEU A 83 10.04 2.60 6.84
C LEU A 83 8.88 3.34 6.18
N MET A 84 7.92 2.61 5.60
CA MET A 84 6.71 3.22 5.05
C MET A 84 5.88 3.89 6.15
N HIS A 85 5.67 3.21 7.28
CA HIS A 85 4.95 3.78 8.42
C HIS A 85 5.62 5.06 8.94
N LYS A 86 6.96 5.09 9.01
CA LYS A 86 7.71 6.31 9.36
C LYS A 86 7.41 7.45 8.38
N ASP A 87 7.39 7.16 7.07
CA ASP A 87 7.11 8.17 6.05
C ASP A 87 5.65 8.65 6.11
N LEU A 88 4.69 7.78 6.41
CA LEU A 88 3.29 8.14 6.65
C LEU A 88 3.13 9.03 7.90
N LYS A 89 3.86 8.74 8.98
CA LYS A 89 3.89 9.63 10.18
C LYS A 89 4.47 10.99 9.86
N PHE A 90 5.47 11.05 8.98
CA PHE A 90 6.01 12.33 8.52
C PHE A 90 4.96 13.10 7.71
N ALA A 91 4.26 12.43 6.78
CA ALA A 91 3.17 13.03 6.01
C ALA A 91 2.06 13.61 6.93
N ASP A 92 1.62 12.84 7.94
CA ASP A 92 0.62 13.29 8.91
C ASP A 92 1.05 14.56 9.65
N ARG A 93 2.32 14.64 10.09
CA ARG A 93 2.86 15.84 10.74
C ARG A 93 2.87 17.06 9.82
N GLU A 94 3.28 16.87 8.57
CA GLU A 94 3.31 17.98 7.60
C GLU A 94 1.88 18.44 7.23
N MET A 95 0.94 17.50 7.07
CA MET A 95 -0.47 17.85 6.87
C MET A 95 -1.02 18.71 8.02
N LYS A 96 -0.74 18.32 9.27
CA LYS A 96 -1.15 19.11 10.46
C LYS A 96 -0.59 20.53 10.44
N LYS A 97 0.69 20.70 10.09
CA LYS A 97 1.32 22.03 9.96
C LYS A 97 0.68 22.89 8.87
N LEU A 98 0.23 22.24 7.79
CA LEU A 98 -0.40 22.91 6.65
C LEU A 98 -1.92 23.10 6.83
N GLY A 99 -2.51 22.65 7.94
CA GLY A 99 -3.95 22.69 8.17
C GLY A 99 -4.75 21.76 7.22
N LEU A 100 -4.09 20.75 6.65
CA LEU A 100 -4.74 19.79 5.76
C LEU A 100 -5.35 18.63 6.55
N SER A 101 -6.58 18.26 6.19
CA SER A 101 -7.28 17.08 6.71
C SER A 101 -7.69 16.18 5.56
N LEU A 102 -6.77 15.33 5.13
CA LEU A 102 -7.00 14.34 4.07
C LEU A 102 -7.50 13.04 4.72
N PRO A 103 -8.78 12.65 4.53
CA PRO A 103 -9.38 11.55 5.28
C PRO A 103 -8.65 10.23 5.06
N LEU A 104 -8.38 9.85 3.82
CA LEU A 104 -7.72 8.59 3.52
C LEU A 104 -6.29 8.51 4.09
N ALA A 105 -5.59 9.64 4.20
CA ALA A 105 -4.24 9.67 4.76
C ALA A 105 -4.20 9.32 6.26
N LYS A 106 -5.27 9.62 7.00
CA LYS A 106 -5.41 9.22 8.40
C LYS A 106 -5.66 7.71 8.51
N GLU A 107 -6.58 7.21 7.68
CA GLU A 107 -6.91 5.78 7.67
C GLU A 107 -5.71 4.92 7.30
N ILE A 108 -4.94 5.29 6.28
CA ILE A 108 -3.78 4.49 5.86
C ILE A 108 -2.67 4.46 6.93
N LEU A 109 -2.47 5.53 7.69
CA LEU A 109 -1.54 5.55 8.81
C LEU A 109 -1.97 4.55 9.90
N SER A 110 -3.28 4.45 10.19
CA SER A 110 -3.83 3.48 11.13
C SER A 110 -3.61 2.03 10.65
N VAL A 111 -3.96 1.75 9.39
CA VAL A 111 -3.79 0.42 8.78
C VAL A 111 -2.33 -0.07 8.87
N PHE A 112 -1.37 0.79 8.50
CA PHE A 112 0.05 0.45 8.61
C PHE A 112 0.50 0.32 10.08
N GLY A 113 -0.12 1.09 10.99
CA GLY A 113 0.10 0.98 12.43
C GLY A 113 -0.30 -0.39 13.00
N GLU A 114 -1.44 -0.94 12.56
CA GLU A 114 -1.93 -2.26 12.97
C GLU A 114 -1.00 -3.41 12.57
N ALA A 115 -0.20 -3.23 11.53
CA ALA A 115 0.72 -4.24 11.01
C ALA A 115 2.16 -4.11 11.56
N MET A 116 2.44 -3.20 12.51
CA MET A 116 3.79 -2.87 12.96
C MET A 116 4.51 -3.98 13.73
N ASP A 117 3.79 -4.98 14.24
CA ASP A 117 4.38 -6.22 14.75
C ASP A 117 5.24 -6.94 13.68
N ARG A 118 4.94 -6.73 12.41
CA ARG A 118 5.65 -7.22 11.23
C ARG A 118 6.43 -6.12 10.50
N GLY A 119 6.85 -5.07 11.20
CA GLY A 119 7.52 -3.91 10.62
C GLY A 119 8.81 -4.19 9.84
N HIS A 120 9.43 -5.35 10.06
CA HIS A 120 10.63 -5.82 9.35
C HIS A 120 10.33 -6.47 7.98
N GLU A 121 9.07 -6.89 7.76
CA GLU A 121 8.61 -7.47 6.48
C GLU A 121 8.32 -6.38 5.45
N ASP A 122 8.02 -6.80 4.23
CA ASP A 122 7.56 -5.91 3.14
C ASP A 122 6.23 -5.24 3.46
N ILE A 123 5.96 -4.08 2.85
CA ILE A 123 4.66 -3.39 2.97
C ILE A 123 3.47 -4.28 2.60
N ALA A 124 3.68 -5.30 1.76
CA ALA A 124 2.68 -6.29 1.40
C ALA A 124 2.11 -7.04 2.62
N THR A 125 2.80 -7.03 3.77
CA THR A 125 2.36 -7.72 4.99
C THR A 125 1.07 -7.16 5.58
N ILE A 126 0.59 -5.96 5.16
CA ILE A 126 -0.74 -5.47 5.50
C ILE A 126 -1.83 -6.45 5.06
N ALA A 127 -1.61 -7.23 4.00
CA ALA A 127 -2.50 -8.31 3.57
C ALA A 127 -2.78 -9.32 4.68
N LYS A 128 -1.78 -9.68 5.51
CA LYS A 128 -1.95 -10.60 6.64
C LYS A 128 -2.92 -10.05 7.69
N THR A 129 -2.94 -8.71 7.88
CA THR A 129 -3.89 -8.05 8.76
C THR A 129 -5.31 -8.18 8.24
N LEU A 130 -5.50 -7.94 6.93
CA LEU A 130 -6.80 -8.10 6.26
C LEU A 130 -7.26 -9.56 6.27
N GLU A 131 -6.37 -10.52 5.95
CA GLU A 131 -6.66 -11.95 6.01
C GLU A 131 -7.17 -12.37 7.39
N LYS A 132 -6.46 -11.96 8.45
CA LYS A 132 -6.83 -12.25 9.84
C LYS A 132 -8.16 -11.60 10.23
N LYS A 133 -8.34 -10.32 9.90
CA LYS A 133 -9.51 -9.52 10.29
C LYS A 133 -10.80 -10.01 9.64
N TYR A 134 -10.71 -10.44 8.39
CA TYR A 134 -11.89 -10.79 7.58
C TYR A 134 -12.02 -12.29 7.29
N GLY A 135 -11.10 -13.13 7.75
CA GLY A 135 -11.15 -14.57 7.53
C GLY A 135 -11.18 -14.93 6.04
N THR A 136 -10.27 -14.34 5.27
CA THR A 136 -10.19 -14.51 3.82
C THR A 136 -8.73 -14.62 3.40
N GLU A 137 -8.39 -15.71 2.71
CA GLU A 137 -7.01 -15.89 2.20
C GLU A 137 -6.82 -15.18 0.85
N LEU A 138 -5.69 -14.49 0.72
CA LEU A 138 -5.21 -13.82 -0.50
C LEU A 138 -4.03 -14.58 -1.12
N ARG A 139 -3.76 -15.78 -0.64
CA ARG A 139 -2.70 -16.68 -1.10
C ARG A 139 -3.27 -17.82 -1.95
N ASP A 140 -2.42 -18.37 -2.83
CA ASP A 140 -2.75 -19.55 -3.64
C ASP A 140 -2.60 -20.84 -2.85
#